data_e4a19120abda28e07acfd07c961d6a57
#
_entry.id   e4a19120abda28e07acfd07c961d6a57
#
_cell.length_a   1.000
_cell.length_b   1.000
_cell.length_c   1.000
_cell.angle_alpha   90.00
_cell.angle_beta   90.00
_cell.angle_gamma   90.00
#
_symmetry.space_group_name_H-M   'P 1'
#
loop_
_entity.id
_entity.type
_entity.pdbx_description
1 polymer ?
#
loop_
_entity_poly.entity_id
_entity_poly.type
_entity_poly.pdbx_seq_one_letter_code
_entity_poly.pdbx_strand_id
1 'polypeptide(L)'
;MLSYQSIVKKQEMTERVKRHPPAYRRKLNMAKRKNQKRRSKKYQVNNRQLKAKRMYKDTIFRMLYHNKENLLSLYNAVNGREYTDPEKLQVVTLENAIYMGMKNDLAFIMDMNLYLYEHQSTYNPNIPLRKLFYIADEYQRLVVRKSLYSTVIQKIPTPRFLVFYNGTKEVEDRSEFRLSSAYENPTENPDLELRVTILNVNDGHSSDLMEHCRTLKEYAQYVARVRKYAAKQDVSLEEAVKRAVDECIEEGILAEFLLKNKTEVIKVSIYEYDKEFEEKKLRKAEYEAGRQDGIEIGRQDGIEIGRQDGIEIGRKDGIEIGKRILLEKIRKKKLKKGKSTEQIADELEEDINIIQKVVEKLKSQI
;
A
#
# COMPACT_ATOMS: atom_id res chain seq x y z
N MET A 1 1.54 4.74 -13.21
CA MET A 1 2.00 3.90 -14.34
C MET A 1 1.61 2.47 -14.06
N LEU A 2 0.99 1.78 -15.01
CA LEU A 2 0.69 0.36 -14.88
C LEU A 2 1.98 -0.41 -15.13
N SER A 3 2.29 -1.46 -14.33
CA SER A 3 3.48 -2.29 -14.53
C SER A 3 3.48 -2.91 -15.93
N TYR A 4 4.67 -3.19 -16.49
CA TYR A 4 4.83 -3.79 -17.83
C TYR A 4 3.97 -5.05 -17.97
N GLN A 5 3.88 -5.87 -16.94
CA GLN A 5 3.00 -7.05 -16.92
C GLN A 5 1.51 -6.70 -17.02
N SER A 6 1.05 -5.57 -16.46
CA SER A 6 -0.35 -5.16 -16.60
C SER A 6 -0.66 -4.61 -18.00
N ILE A 7 0.35 -4.08 -18.70
CA ILE A 7 0.21 -3.64 -20.10
C ILE A 7 0.13 -4.85 -21.02
N VAL A 8 1.00 -5.86 -20.85
CA VAL A 8 0.98 -7.11 -21.62
C VAL A 8 -0.33 -7.86 -21.39
N LYS A 9 -0.78 -8.05 -20.13
CA LYS A 9 -2.09 -8.66 -19.82
C LYS A 9 -3.26 -7.88 -20.41
N LYS A 10 -3.16 -6.56 -20.51
CA LYS A 10 -4.21 -5.74 -21.12
C LYS A 10 -4.24 -5.86 -22.63
N GLN A 11 -3.10 -6.03 -23.30
CA GLN A 11 -3.01 -6.31 -24.72
C GLN A 11 -3.55 -7.70 -25.06
N GLU A 12 -3.17 -8.74 -24.34
CA GLU A 12 -3.68 -10.11 -24.51
C GLU A 12 -5.20 -10.20 -24.27
N MET A 13 -5.72 -9.51 -23.24
CA MET A 13 -7.17 -9.44 -23.02
C MET A 13 -7.91 -8.70 -24.15
N THR A 14 -7.28 -7.70 -24.75
CA THR A 14 -7.87 -6.96 -25.87
C THR A 14 -7.90 -7.82 -27.14
N GLU A 15 -6.88 -8.62 -27.38
CA GLU A 15 -6.81 -9.59 -28.48
C GLU A 15 -7.82 -10.73 -28.30
N ARG A 16 -7.98 -11.27 -27.09
CA ARG A 16 -9.02 -12.28 -26.76
C ARG A 16 -10.43 -11.76 -27.02
N VAL A 17 -10.71 -10.50 -26.62
CA VAL A 17 -12.03 -9.89 -26.88
C VAL A 17 -12.31 -9.74 -28.38
N LYS A 18 -11.29 -9.53 -29.22
CA LYS A 18 -11.43 -9.44 -30.68
C LYS A 18 -11.84 -10.75 -31.33
N ARG A 19 -11.60 -11.91 -30.70
CA ARG A 19 -11.94 -13.24 -31.20
C ARG A 19 -13.41 -13.67 -31.01
N HIS A 20 -14.18 -12.89 -30.23
CA HIS A 20 -15.60 -13.21 -29.99
C HIS A 20 -16.54 -12.54 -30.99
N PRO A 21 -17.75 -13.13 -31.26
CA PRO A 21 -18.75 -12.56 -32.15
C PRO A 21 -19.14 -11.12 -31.76
N PRO A 22 -19.52 -10.28 -32.76
CA PRO A 22 -19.81 -8.86 -32.51
C PRO A 22 -20.91 -8.60 -31.46
N ALA A 23 -21.90 -9.48 -31.35
CA ALA A 23 -22.97 -9.37 -30.34
C ALA A 23 -22.47 -9.58 -28.92
N TYR A 24 -21.50 -10.49 -28.71
CA TYR A 24 -20.87 -10.74 -27.41
C TYR A 24 -19.97 -9.57 -27.00
N ARG A 25 -19.22 -8.98 -27.95
CA ARG A 25 -18.40 -7.77 -27.73
C ARG A 25 -19.25 -6.58 -27.28
N ARG A 26 -20.45 -6.39 -27.88
CA ARG A 26 -21.38 -5.32 -27.47
C ARG A 26 -21.88 -5.53 -26.04
N LYS A 27 -22.26 -6.76 -25.64
CA LYS A 27 -22.69 -7.06 -24.26
C LYS A 27 -21.57 -6.83 -23.23
N LEU A 28 -20.34 -7.24 -23.53
CA LEU A 28 -19.19 -7.06 -22.66
C LEU A 28 -18.83 -5.58 -22.48
N ASN A 29 -18.88 -4.80 -23.55
CA ASN A 29 -18.62 -3.35 -23.51
C ASN A 29 -19.74 -2.58 -22.80
N MET A 30 -20.99 -3.01 -22.91
CA MET A 30 -22.09 -2.42 -22.13
C MET A 30 -21.98 -2.74 -20.64
N ALA A 31 -21.57 -3.95 -20.26
CA ALA A 31 -21.33 -4.34 -18.87
C ALA A 31 -20.14 -3.54 -18.26
N LYS A 32 -19.03 -3.39 -19.00
CA LYS A 32 -17.89 -2.55 -18.60
C LYS A 32 -18.29 -1.09 -18.43
N ARG A 33 -19.08 -0.50 -19.34
CA ARG A 33 -19.58 0.88 -19.23
C ARG A 33 -20.54 1.07 -18.05
N LYS A 34 -21.42 0.09 -17.75
CA LYS A 34 -22.31 0.13 -16.56
C LYS A 34 -21.50 0.06 -15.26
N ASN A 35 -20.48 -0.81 -15.19
CA ASN A 35 -19.61 -0.90 -14.02
C ASN A 35 -18.74 0.35 -13.83
N GLN A 36 -18.23 0.93 -14.90
CA GLN A 36 -17.47 2.18 -14.86
C GLN A 36 -18.34 3.36 -14.43
N LYS A 37 -19.61 3.47 -14.91
CA LYS A 37 -20.57 4.49 -14.45
C LYS A 37 -21.01 4.29 -13.00
N ARG A 38 -21.13 3.03 -12.52
CA ARG A 38 -21.41 2.75 -11.10
C ARG A 38 -20.22 3.10 -10.21
N ARG A 39 -18.98 2.77 -10.62
CA ARG A 39 -17.75 3.16 -9.91
C ARG A 39 -17.58 4.68 -9.88
N SER A 40 -17.77 5.39 -10.99
CA SER A 40 -17.64 6.86 -11.03
C SER A 40 -18.73 7.56 -10.20
N LYS A 41 -19.98 7.08 -10.17
CA LYS A 41 -21.02 7.62 -9.29
C LYS A 41 -20.71 7.37 -7.81
N LYS A 42 -20.23 6.17 -7.44
CA LYS A 42 -19.80 5.85 -6.07
C LYS A 42 -18.61 6.70 -5.63
N TYR A 43 -17.63 6.93 -6.53
CA TYR A 43 -16.50 7.84 -6.31
C TYR A 43 -16.93 9.31 -6.19
N GLN A 44 -17.90 9.76 -6.98
CA GLN A 44 -18.43 11.15 -6.90
C GLN A 44 -19.26 11.40 -5.65
N VAL A 45 -20.05 10.44 -5.17
CA VAL A 45 -20.82 10.55 -3.91
C VAL A 45 -19.86 10.56 -2.73
N ASN A 46 -18.85 9.68 -2.69
CA ASN A 46 -17.82 9.69 -1.66
C ASN A 46 -16.98 10.98 -1.67
N ASN A 47 -16.62 11.51 -2.85
CA ASN A 47 -15.90 12.77 -2.96
C ASN A 47 -16.72 13.99 -2.54
N ARG A 48 -18.05 13.99 -2.71
CA ARG A 48 -18.91 15.09 -2.21
C ARG A 48 -19.05 15.05 -0.70
N GLN A 49 -19.21 13.88 -0.09
CA GLN A 49 -19.19 13.72 1.37
C GLN A 49 -17.81 14.04 1.97
N LEU A 50 -16.73 13.66 1.31
CA LEU A 50 -15.36 14.02 1.69
C LEU A 50 -15.07 15.52 1.50
N LYS A 51 -15.67 16.20 0.51
CA LYS A 51 -15.53 17.66 0.36
C LYS A 51 -16.26 18.44 1.46
N ALA A 52 -17.45 17.99 1.90
CA ALA A 52 -18.16 18.61 3.01
C ALA A 52 -17.45 18.41 4.37
N LYS A 53 -16.74 17.27 4.55
CA LYS A 53 -15.92 16.97 5.74
C LYS A 53 -14.52 17.62 5.74
N ARG A 54 -14.11 18.28 4.67
CA ARG A 54 -12.76 18.92 4.55
C ARG A 54 -12.60 20.24 5.32
N MET A 55 -13.61 20.73 6.01
CA MET A 55 -13.51 22.00 6.75
C MET A 55 -12.92 21.88 8.16
N TYR A 56 -12.77 20.68 8.74
CA TYR A 56 -12.08 20.48 10.01
C TYR A 56 -10.68 19.92 9.73
N LYS A 57 -9.71 20.81 9.53
CA LYS A 57 -8.37 20.44 9.06
C LYS A 57 -7.27 20.50 10.10
N ASP A 58 -7.60 20.94 11.28
CA ASP A 58 -6.60 21.11 12.33
C ASP A 58 -6.71 19.94 13.31
N THR A 59 -5.63 19.18 13.46
CA THR A 59 -5.48 18.19 14.51
C THR A 59 -5.13 18.91 15.82
N ILE A 60 -5.39 18.28 16.96
CA ILE A 60 -4.98 18.83 18.27
C ILE A 60 -3.48 19.06 18.28
N PHE A 61 -2.71 18.17 17.68
CA PHE A 61 -1.28 18.35 17.52
C PHE A 61 -0.93 19.66 16.80
N ARG A 62 -1.59 19.99 15.68
CA ARG A 62 -1.40 21.26 14.99
C ARG A 62 -1.81 22.46 15.85
N MET A 63 -2.92 22.37 16.56
CA MET A 63 -3.38 23.46 17.44
C MET A 63 -2.37 23.76 18.53
N LEU A 64 -1.79 22.73 19.16
CA LEU A 64 -0.75 22.88 20.19
C LEU A 64 0.53 23.52 19.64
N TYR A 65 0.98 23.06 18.49
CA TYR A 65 2.27 23.49 17.90
C TYR A 65 2.15 24.63 16.89
N HIS A 66 0.96 25.22 16.75
CA HIS A 66 0.80 26.53 16.11
C HIS A 66 1.42 27.65 16.96
N ASN A 67 1.49 27.45 18.26
CA ASN A 67 2.24 28.30 19.18
C ASN A 67 3.74 28.07 18.98
N LYS A 68 4.51 29.17 18.75
CA LYS A 68 5.95 29.11 18.45
C LYS A 68 6.79 28.62 19.63
N GLU A 69 6.40 28.94 20.85
CA GLU A 69 7.09 28.48 22.05
C GLU A 69 6.99 26.96 22.20
N ASN A 70 5.79 26.41 22.00
CA ASN A 70 5.59 24.97 22.00
C ASN A 70 6.36 24.29 20.87
N LEU A 71 6.35 24.88 19.66
CA LEU A 71 7.09 24.37 18.51
C LEU A 71 8.60 24.40 18.76
N LEU A 72 9.12 25.44 19.39
CA LEU A 72 10.53 25.55 19.76
C LEU A 72 10.91 24.48 20.80
N SER A 73 10.06 24.27 21.81
CA SER A 73 10.23 23.21 22.80
C SER A 73 10.31 21.83 22.15
N LEU A 74 9.39 21.53 21.20
CA LEU A 74 9.42 20.30 20.43
C LEU A 74 10.69 20.17 19.58
N TYR A 75 11.07 21.25 18.90
CA TYR A 75 12.30 21.29 18.11
C TYR A 75 13.54 21.00 18.96
N ASN A 76 13.64 21.65 20.13
CA ASN A 76 14.74 21.46 21.08
C ASN A 76 14.82 20.00 21.54
N ALA A 77 13.71 19.43 21.97
CA ALA A 77 13.65 18.04 22.45
C ALA A 77 14.04 17.02 21.35
N VAL A 78 13.56 17.22 20.13
CA VAL A 78 13.86 16.33 19.01
C VAL A 78 15.32 16.37 18.57
N ASN A 79 15.95 17.56 18.65
CA ASN A 79 17.30 17.80 18.11
C ASN A 79 18.37 17.94 19.19
N GLY A 80 18.04 17.78 20.48
CA GLY A 80 18.98 17.96 21.59
C GLY A 80 19.55 19.40 21.61
N ARG A 81 18.68 20.41 21.50
CA ARG A 81 19.02 21.82 21.48
C ARG A 81 18.34 22.57 22.63
N GLU A 82 18.84 23.78 22.92
CA GLU A 82 18.33 24.62 24.00
C GLU A 82 18.11 26.08 23.53
N TYR A 83 17.46 26.23 22.37
CA TYR A 83 17.10 27.58 21.91
C TYR A 83 16.00 28.17 22.77
N THR A 84 16.13 29.45 23.09
CA THR A 84 15.17 30.18 23.94
C THR A 84 14.34 31.22 23.18
N ASP A 85 14.75 31.57 21.97
CA ASP A 85 14.10 32.59 21.14
C ASP A 85 13.20 31.93 20.06
N PRO A 86 11.86 31.95 20.19
CA PRO A 86 10.93 31.37 19.23
C PRO A 86 10.91 32.10 17.88
N GLU A 87 11.38 33.36 17.82
CA GLU A 87 11.38 34.13 16.58
C GLU A 87 12.43 33.63 15.57
N LYS A 88 13.38 32.82 16.00
CA LYS A 88 14.29 32.11 15.11
C LYS A 88 13.60 31.06 14.24
N LEU A 89 12.42 30.59 14.63
CA LEU A 89 11.59 29.70 13.83
C LEU A 89 10.89 30.49 12.73
N GLN A 90 11.27 30.22 11.48
CA GLN A 90 10.56 30.74 10.31
C GLN A 90 9.51 29.73 9.88
N VAL A 91 8.28 29.93 10.33
CA VAL A 91 7.16 29.08 9.91
C VAL A 91 6.88 29.28 8.43
N VAL A 92 6.96 28.21 7.66
CA VAL A 92 6.62 28.20 6.23
C VAL A 92 5.16 27.82 6.11
N THR A 93 4.30 28.79 5.80
CA THR A 93 2.87 28.56 5.64
C THR A 93 2.59 27.86 4.32
N LEU A 94 2.23 26.60 4.39
CA LEU A 94 1.96 25.75 3.22
C LEU A 94 0.46 25.73 2.87
N GLU A 95 -0.23 26.86 3.01
CA GLU A 95 -1.68 26.96 2.81
C GLU A 95 -2.16 26.51 1.43
N ASN A 96 -1.32 26.55 0.42
CA ASN A 96 -1.63 26.21 -0.97
C ASN A 96 -1.03 24.89 -1.46
N ALA A 97 -0.26 24.17 -0.63
CA ALA A 97 0.34 22.90 -1.02
C ALA A 97 -0.66 21.75 -0.95
N ILE A 98 -1.74 21.84 -1.75
CA ILE A 98 -2.68 20.73 -1.93
C ILE A 98 -2.28 19.99 -3.21
N TYR A 99 -1.17 19.25 -3.16
CA TYR A 99 -0.92 18.23 -4.16
C TYR A 99 -1.62 16.94 -3.73
N MET A 100 -2.59 16.48 -4.49
CA MET A 100 -3.36 15.25 -4.24
C MET A 100 -4.05 15.15 -2.86
N GLY A 101 -4.36 16.28 -2.20
CA GLY A 101 -5.00 16.28 -0.88
C GLY A 101 -4.04 16.01 0.29
N MET A 102 -2.73 16.00 0.06
CA MET A 102 -1.70 15.83 1.08
C MET A 102 -1.28 17.20 1.63
N LYS A 103 -1.35 17.35 2.95
CA LYS A 103 -0.84 18.50 3.69
C LYS A 103 0.18 18.00 4.70
N ASN A 104 1.26 18.75 4.88
CA ASN A 104 2.13 18.56 6.04
C ASN A 104 1.56 19.36 7.22
N ASP A 105 1.66 18.83 8.44
CA ASP A 105 1.05 19.50 9.58
C ASP A 105 1.82 20.76 10.00
N LEU A 106 3.14 20.66 10.06
CA LEU A 106 4.01 21.77 10.44
C LEU A 106 5.23 21.80 9.51
N ALA A 107 5.53 22.98 8.96
CA ALA A 107 6.74 23.22 8.19
C ALA A 107 7.40 24.52 8.66
N PHE A 108 8.70 24.47 8.94
CA PHE A 108 9.45 25.63 9.41
C PHE A 108 10.93 25.50 9.05
N ILE A 109 11.59 26.65 8.95
CA ILE A 109 13.04 26.74 8.75
C ILE A 109 13.70 27.12 10.06
N MET A 110 14.73 26.39 10.41
CA MET A 110 15.61 26.67 11.55
C MET A 110 17.02 26.25 11.17
N ASP A 111 18.03 27.12 11.42
CA ASP A 111 19.45 26.88 11.11
C ASP A 111 19.69 26.32 9.68
N MET A 112 19.08 26.94 8.68
CA MET A 112 19.14 26.54 7.26
C MET A 112 18.64 25.12 6.98
N ASN A 113 17.89 24.51 7.90
CA ASN A 113 17.19 23.26 7.66
C ASN A 113 15.69 23.53 7.55
N LEU A 114 15.04 22.86 6.61
CA LEU A 114 13.59 22.84 6.43
C LEU A 114 13.01 21.60 7.13
N TYR A 115 12.38 21.81 8.26
CA TYR A 115 11.73 20.75 9.05
C TYR A 115 10.30 20.55 8.59
N LEU A 116 9.96 19.30 8.35
CA LEU A 116 8.65 18.84 7.90
C LEU A 116 8.12 17.83 8.90
N TYR A 117 7.40 18.34 9.89
CA TYR A 117 6.79 17.57 10.97
C TYR A 117 5.37 17.18 10.59
N GLU A 118 5.04 15.91 10.70
CA GLU A 118 3.71 15.36 10.44
C GLU A 118 3.27 14.51 11.63
N HIS A 119 2.05 14.70 12.08
CA HIS A 119 1.42 13.84 13.07
C HIS A 119 0.57 12.77 12.37
N GLN A 120 0.69 11.51 12.79
CA GLN A 120 0.01 10.42 12.12
C GLN A 120 -0.43 9.31 13.07
N SER A 121 -1.73 8.98 13.07
CA SER A 121 -2.30 7.83 13.80
C SER A 121 -2.24 6.52 13.00
N THR A 122 -1.88 6.59 11.72
CA THR A 122 -1.86 5.46 10.80
C THR A 122 -0.44 5.09 10.41
N TYR A 123 -0.06 3.82 10.59
CA TYR A 123 1.19 3.30 10.07
C TYR A 123 1.11 3.20 8.53
N ASN A 124 1.89 4.02 7.83
CA ASN A 124 1.86 4.10 6.37
C ASN A 124 3.28 4.03 5.78
N PRO A 125 3.69 2.90 5.17
CA PRO A 125 5.03 2.75 4.61
C PRO A 125 5.30 3.62 3.37
N ASN A 126 4.26 4.22 2.77
CA ASN A 126 4.39 5.12 1.61
C ASN A 126 4.72 6.57 1.98
N ILE A 127 5.01 6.86 3.25
CA ILE A 127 5.38 8.21 3.70
C ILE A 127 6.58 8.78 2.94
N PRO A 128 7.70 8.05 2.69
CA PRO A 128 8.83 8.62 1.96
C PRO A 128 8.45 9.08 0.55
N LEU A 129 7.63 8.31 -0.17
CA LEU A 129 7.15 8.68 -1.50
C LEU A 129 6.25 9.94 -1.46
N ARG A 130 5.41 10.08 -0.44
CA ARG A 130 4.60 11.29 -0.22
C ARG A 130 5.48 12.51 0.07
N LYS A 131 6.51 12.34 0.92
CA LYS A 131 7.44 13.42 1.27
C LYS A 131 8.30 13.85 0.09
N LEU A 132 8.66 12.93 -0.82
CA LEU A 132 9.36 13.26 -2.05
C LEU A 132 8.55 14.24 -2.91
N PHE A 133 7.29 13.97 -3.17
CA PHE A 133 6.44 14.87 -3.95
C PHE A 133 6.25 16.22 -3.25
N TYR A 134 6.09 16.19 -1.94
CA TYR A 134 5.92 17.39 -1.15
C TYR A 134 7.15 18.29 -1.18
N ILE A 135 8.34 17.75 -0.91
CA ILE A 135 9.57 18.55 -0.88
C ILE A 135 9.95 19.06 -2.29
N ALA A 136 9.65 18.30 -3.34
CA ALA A 136 9.87 18.74 -4.71
C ALA A 136 9.02 19.97 -5.05
N ASP A 137 7.76 20.01 -4.62
CA ASP A 137 6.88 21.17 -4.79
C ASP A 137 7.38 22.38 -3.99
N GLU A 138 7.82 22.18 -2.74
CA GLU A 138 8.38 23.24 -1.91
C GLU A 138 9.67 23.83 -2.51
N TYR A 139 10.58 23.00 -2.96
CA TYR A 139 11.81 23.49 -3.60
C TYR A 139 11.54 24.21 -4.92
N GLN A 140 10.51 23.83 -5.69
CA GLN A 140 10.10 24.58 -6.87
C GLN A 140 9.66 26.01 -6.56
N ARG A 141 9.16 26.29 -5.36
CA ARG A 141 8.77 27.62 -4.90
C ARG A 141 9.95 28.43 -4.40
N LEU A 142 10.89 27.77 -3.70
CA LEU A 142 12.08 28.41 -3.14
C LEU A 142 13.12 28.75 -4.20
N VAL A 143 13.15 27.97 -5.29
CA VAL A 143 14.18 28.09 -6.33
C VAL A 143 13.75 29.02 -7.44
N VAL A 144 14.62 30.00 -7.81
CA VAL A 144 14.42 30.84 -8.97
C VAL A 144 14.80 30.05 -10.23
N ARG A 145 13.80 29.65 -11.03
CA ARG A 145 13.97 28.74 -12.19
C ARG A 145 15.09 29.20 -13.16
N LYS A 146 15.26 30.49 -13.39
CA LYS A 146 16.33 31.02 -14.25
C LYS A 146 17.74 30.73 -13.72
N SER A 147 17.88 30.62 -12.40
CA SER A 147 19.18 30.35 -11.75
C SER A 147 19.60 28.87 -11.85
N LEU A 148 18.71 27.98 -12.21
CA LEU A 148 19.04 26.54 -12.41
C LEU A 148 19.95 26.29 -13.61
N TYR A 149 20.02 27.26 -14.56
CA TYR A 149 20.88 27.18 -15.72
C TYR A 149 22.19 27.99 -15.54
N SER A 150 22.41 28.52 -14.33
CA SER A 150 23.64 29.23 -13.97
C SER A 150 24.77 28.25 -13.67
N THR A 151 26.01 28.66 -13.82
CA THR A 151 27.21 27.94 -13.40
C THR A 151 27.44 28.01 -11.87
N VAL A 152 26.66 28.84 -11.17
CA VAL A 152 26.75 29.02 -9.72
C VAL A 152 25.72 28.11 -9.06
N ILE A 153 26.16 27.30 -8.04
CA ILE A 153 25.30 26.41 -7.29
C ILE A 153 24.24 27.20 -6.49
N GLN A 154 22.98 26.88 -6.68
CA GLN A 154 21.90 27.43 -5.88
C GLN A 154 21.72 26.63 -4.60
N LYS A 155 21.96 27.25 -3.44
CA LYS A 155 21.76 26.62 -2.14
C LYS A 155 20.30 26.63 -1.75
N ILE A 156 19.85 25.51 -1.19
CA ILE A 156 18.50 25.31 -0.66
C ILE A 156 18.58 24.81 0.79
N PRO A 157 17.57 25.02 1.64
CA PRO A 157 17.53 24.48 2.99
C PRO A 157 17.59 22.96 2.99
N THR A 158 18.34 22.36 3.93
CA THR A 158 18.42 20.90 4.06
C THR A 158 17.09 20.35 4.59
N PRO A 159 16.42 19.41 3.90
CA PRO A 159 15.13 18.89 4.35
C PRO A 159 15.31 17.89 5.49
N ARG A 160 14.40 17.95 6.47
CA ARG A 160 14.31 17.04 7.63
C ARG A 160 12.89 16.55 7.76
N PHE A 161 12.67 15.25 7.65
CA PHE A 161 11.35 14.64 7.66
C PHE A 161 11.14 13.85 8.95
N LEU A 162 10.14 14.23 9.74
CA LEU A 162 9.77 13.56 10.97
C LEU A 162 8.26 13.30 11.01
N VAL A 163 7.91 12.14 11.52
CA VAL A 163 6.54 11.73 11.78
C VAL A 163 6.39 11.40 13.25
N PHE A 164 5.47 12.08 13.92
CA PHE A 164 5.05 11.78 15.27
C PHE A 164 3.89 10.80 15.19
N TYR A 165 4.20 9.54 15.48
CA TYR A 165 3.23 8.45 15.37
C TYR A 165 2.53 8.22 16.72
N ASN A 166 1.23 8.31 16.73
CA ASN A 166 0.39 7.98 17.87
C ASN A 166 -0.69 6.94 17.58
N GLY A 167 -0.49 6.09 16.57
CA GLY A 167 -1.46 5.07 16.19
C GLY A 167 -1.51 3.89 17.16
N THR A 168 -2.40 2.94 16.86
CA THR A 168 -2.62 1.75 17.69
C THR A 168 -1.81 0.53 17.25
N LYS A 169 -1.11 0.58 16.12
CA LYS A 169 -0.16 -0.46 15.74
C LYS A 169 1.08 -0.31 16.61
N GLU A 170 1.56 -1.39 17.17
CA GLU A 170 2.79 -1.43 17.93
C GLU A 170 3.97 -1.15 17.00
N VAL A 171 4.80 -0.18 17.37
CA VAL A 171 6.00 0.23 16.67
C VAL A 171 7.08 0.63 17.69
N GLU A 172 8.34 0.52 17.28
CA GLU A 172 9.48 0.94 18.08
C GLU A 172 9.41 2.45 18.39
N ASP A 173 10.07 2.89 19.46
CA ASP A 173 10.13 4.30 19.88
C ASP A 173 10.69 5.18 18.77
N ARG A 174 11.69 4.68 18.03
CA ARG A 174 12.27 5.34 16.87
C ARG A 174 12.53 4.34 15.75
N SER A 175 12.03 4.64 14.57
CA SER A 175 12.27 3.86 13.35
C SER A 175 12.49 4.78 12.15
N GLU A 176 12.94 4.22 11.03
CA GLU A 176 13.20 4.96 9.80
C GLU A 176 12.50 4.29 8.63
N PHE A 177 11.80 5.08 7.83
CA PHE A 177 11.29 4.66 6.53
C PHE A 177 12.18 5.25 5.43
N ARG A 178 12.47 4.43 4.43
CA ARG A 178 13.32 4.78 3.28
C ARG A 178 12.54 4.73 1.98
N LEU A 179 12.82 5.66 1.09
CA LEU A 179 12.22 5.69 -0.25
C LEU A 179 12.63 4.47 -1.07
N SER A 180 13.87 4.02 -0.91
CA SER A 180 14.40 2.82 -1.57
C SER A 180 13.58 1.56 -1.30
N SER A 181 12.87 1.48 -0.16
CA SER A 181 11.96 0.37 0.14
C SER A 181 10.75 0.28 -0.81
N ALA A 182 10.49 1.33 -1.59
CA ALA A 182 9.40 1.36 -2.58
C ALA A 182 9.87 1.06 -4.01
N TYR A 183 11.15 0.85 -4.24
CA TYR A 183 11.68 0.54 -5.57
C TYR A 183 11.41 -0.91 -5.96
N GLU A 184 10.93 -1.11 -7.19
CA GLU A 184 10.65 -2.45 -7.74
C GLU A 184 11.93 -3.30 -7.86
N ASN A 185 13.08 -2.64 -8.10
CA ASN A 185 14.39 -3.27 -8.16
C ASN A 185 15.24 -2.77 -6.97
N PRO A 186 15.38 -3.56 -5.90
CA PRO A 186 16.14 -3.18 -4.72
C PRO A 186 17.63 -2.95 -5.04
N THR A 187 18.20 -1.88 -4.48
CA THR A 187 19.62 -1.54 -4.59
C THR A 187 20.11 -0.99 -3.26
N GLU A 188 21.37 -1.28 -2.92
CA GLU A 188 22.01 -0.77 -1.71
C GLU A 188 22.33 0.73 -1.79
N ASN A 189 22.66 1.20 -3.00
CA ASN A 189 23.05 2.58 -3.27
C ASN A 189 22.18 3.19 -4.37
N PRO A 190 20.95 3.61 -4.05
CA PRO A 190 20.09 4.28 -5.01
C PRO A 190 20.57 5.72 -5.28
N ASP A 191 20.50 6.17 -6.53
CA ASP A 191 20.80 7.56 -6.88
C ASP A 191 19.85 8.58 -6.22
N LEU A 192 18.66 8.13 -5.81
CA LEU A 192 17.69 8.94 -5.07
C LEU A 192 17.28 8.20 -3.79
N GLU A 193 17.60 8.78 -2.64
CA GLU A 193 17.16 8.29 -1.34
C GLU A 193 16.51 9.42 -0.52
N LEU A 194 15.41 9.10 0.16
CA LEU A 194 14.76 9.96 1.13
C LEU A 194 14.43 9.14 2.38
N ARG A 195 14.84 9.66 3.54
CA ARG A 195 14.63 9.02 4.84
C ARG A 195 13.66 9.82 5.68
N VAL A 196 12.74 9.13 6.32
CA VAL A 196 11.76 9.72 7.22
C VAL A 196 11.91 9.07 8.58
N THR A 197 12.21 9.87 9.60
CA THR A 197 12.26 9.41 10.99
C THR A 197 10.83 9.32 11.54
N ILE A 198 10.49 8.18 12.13
CA ILE A 198 9.24 7.94 12.82
C ILE A 198 9.53 7.91 14.31
N LEU A 199 8.83 8.74 15.09
CA LEU A 199 8.91 8.80 16.54
C LEU A 199 7.57 8.34 17.13
N ASN A 200 7.60 7.30 17.95
CA ASN A 200 6.41 6.83 18.66
C ASN A 200 6.11 7.75 19.82
N VAL A 201 5.02 8.51 19.72
CA VAL A 201 4.60 9.47 20.74
C VAL A 201 3.36 9.01 21.50
N ASN A 202 3.12 7.72 21.58
CA ASN A 202 2.13 7.18 22.49
C ASN A 202 2.61 7.31 23.95
N ASP A 203 1.66 7.34 24.87
CA ASP A 203 1.96 7.36 26.31
C ASP A 203 2.77 6.11 26.70
N GLY A 204 3.84 6.30 27.47
CA GLY A 204 4.79 5.24 27.84
C GLY A 204 5.91 4.98 26.83
N HIS A 205 5.95 5.68 25.69
CA HIS A 205 6.99 5.58 24.68
C HIS A 205 7.90 6.81 24.63
N SER A 206 9.06 6.68 23.97
CA SER A 206 10.02 7.77 23.72
C SER A 206 10.31 8.62 24.98
N SER A 207 10.64 7.97 26.09
CA SER A 207 10.79 8.60 27.42
C SER A 207 11.68 9.84 27.39
N ASP A 208 12.85 9.75 26.75
CA ASP A 208 13.80 10.86 26.62
C ASP A 208 13.17 12.09 25.94
N LEU A 209 12.45 11.88 24.83
CA LEU A 209 11.72 12.94 24.12
C LEU A 209 10.61 13.54 25.01
N MET A 210 9.90 12.69 25.75
CA MET A 210 8.80 13.13 26.63
C MET A 210 9.29 13.89 27.85
N GLU A 211 10.49 13.61 28.37
CA GLU A 211 11.10 14.35 29.46
C GLU A 211 11.52 15.77 29.05
N HIS A 212 11.97 15.92 27.79
CA HIS A 212 12.44 17.21 27.27
C HIS A 212 11.33 18.04 26.58
N CYS A 213 10.12 17.47 26.36
CA CYS A 213 8.98 18.19 25.80
C CYS A 213 7.70 17.93 26.59
N ARG A 214 7.45 18.73 27.61
CA ARG A 214 6.28 18.63 28.48
C ARG A 214 4.97 18.63 27.69
N THR A 215 4.82 19.54 26.76
CA THR A 215 3.61 19.64 25.91
C THR A 215 3.33 18.35 25.14
N LEU A 216 4.39 17.66 24.63
CA LEU A 216 4.25 16.40 23.93
C LEU A 216 3.83 15.26 24.87
N LYS A 217 4.44 15.20 26.06
CA LYS A 217 4.07 14.24 27.11
C LYS A 217 2.60 14.39 27.51
N GLU A 218 2.17 15.61 27.80
CA GLU A 218 0.79 15.90 28.17
C GLU A 218 -0.19 15.58 27.03
N TYR A 219 0.20 15.83 25.77
CA TYR A 219 -0.56 15.43 24.60
C TYR A 219 -0.72 13.90 24.50
N ALA A 220 0.36 13.13 24.70
CA ALA A 220 0.31 11.67 24.72
C ALA A 220 -0.65 11.14 25.81
N GLN A 221 -0.59 11.70 27.02
CA GLN A 221 -1.47 11.36 28.13
C GLN A 221 -2.95 11.68 27.82
N TYR A 222 -3.21 12.84 27.22
CA TYR A 222 -4.55 13.20 26.78
C TYR A 222 -5.13 12.18 25.77
N VAL A 223 -4.36 11.85 24.72
CA VAL A 223 -4.78 10.89 23.69
C VAL A 223 -5.02 9.50 24.30
N ALA A 224 -4.12 9.03 25.18
CA ALA A 224 -4.28 7.76 25.88
C ALA A 224 -5.58 7.72 26.69
N ARG A 225 -5.92 8.83 27.38
CA ARG A 225 -7.14 8.95 28.17
C ARG A 225 -8.41 8.92 27.32
N VAL A 226 -8.43 9.66 26.21
CA VAL A 226 -9.55 9.58 25.25
C VAL A 226 -9.74 8.16 24.77
N ARG A 227 -8.65 7.46 24.38
CA ARG A 227 -8.71 6.06 23.93
C ARG A 227 -9.25 5.12 25.01
N LYS A 228 -8.80 5.29 26.26
CA LYS A 228 -9.26 4.50 27.41
C LYS A 228 -10.78 4.61 27.60
N TYR A 229 -11.34 5.80 27.45
CA TYR A 229 -12.79 6.00 27.58
C TYR A 229 -13.56 5.55 26.33
N ALA A 230 -13.04 5.83 25.13
CA ALA A 230 -13.67 5.40 23.88
C ALA A 230 -13.69 3.88 23.69
N ALA A 231 -12.82 3.14 24.38
CA ALA A 231 -12.84 1.67 24.38
C ALA A 231 -13.98 1.05 25.21
N LYS A 232 -14.69 1.83 26.05
CA LYS A 232 -15.81 1.35 26.85
C LYS A 232 -17.07 1.30 25.99
N GLN A 233 -17.75 0.15 25.97
CA GLN A 233 -18.92 -0.07 25.10
C GLN A 233 -20.15 0.78 25.46
N ASP A 234 -20.24 1.23 26.73
CA ASP A 234 -21.40 1.93 27.26
C ASP A 234 -21.29 3.46 27.20
N VAL A 235 -20.22 3.98 26.62
CA VAL A 235 -19.93 5.43 26.57
C VAL A 235 -19.89 5.90 25.11
N SER A 236 -20.64 6.94 24.79
CA SER A 236 -20.54 7.57 23.47
C SER A 236 -19.15 8.21 23.29
N LEU A 237 -18.70 8.31 22.04
CA LEU A 237 -17.40 8.96 21.75
C LEU A 237 -17.37 10.41 22.25
N GLU A 238 -18.48 11.14 22.11
CA GLU A 238 -18.60 12.51 22.59
C GLU A 238 -18.43 12.59 24.11
N GLU A 239 -19.05 11.68 24.84
CA GLU A 239 -18.95 11.62 26.29
C GLU A 239 -17.56 11.18 26.74
N ALA A 240 -16.94 10.20 26.04
CA ALA A 240 -15.57 9.78 26.28
C ALA A 240 -14.57 10.93 26.14
N VAL A 241 -14.70 11.73 25.08
CA VAL A 241 -13.85 12.92 24.85
C VAL A 241 -14.08 13.98 25.89
N LYS A 242 -15.36 14.33 26.21
CA LYS A 242 -15.68 15.32 27.24
C LYS A 242 -15.07 14.95 28.58
N ARG A 243 -15.24 13.69 28.99
CA ARG A 243 -14.70 13.17 30.24
C ARG A 243 -13.17 13.22 30.28
N ALA A 244 -12.51 12.82 29.18
CA ALA A 244 -11.05 12.90 29.09
C ALA A 244 -10.54 14.34 29.19
N VAL A 245 -11.23 15.32 28.57
CA VAL A 245 -10.90 16.73 28.63
C VAL A 245 -11.05 17.25 30.06
N ASP A 246 -12.15 16.93 30.73
CA ASP A 246 -12.43 17.42 32.08
C ASP A 246 -11.40 16.88 33.10
N GLU A 247 -11.11 15.57 33.07
CA GLU A 247 -10.08 14.96 33.90
C GLU A 247 -8.67 15.52 33.63
N CYS A 248 -8.31 15.74 32.36
CA CYS A 248 -7.03 16.33 32.02
C CYS A 248 -6.89 17.76 32.59
N ILE A 249 -7.96 18.55 32.55
CA ILE A 249 -7.99 19.89 33.14
C ILE A 249 -7.79 19.81 34.65
N GLU A 250 -8.49 18.90 35.34
CA GLU A 250 -8.41 18.71 36.79
C GLU A 250 -7.01 18.26 37.23
N GLU A 251 -6.33 17.44 36.46
CA GLU A 251 -4.99 16.93 36.72
C GLU A 251 -3.87 17.87 36.22
N GLY A 252 -4.19 19.00 35.59
CA GLY A 252 -3.20 19.95 35.08
C GLY A 252 -2.53 19.53 33.78
N ILE A 253 -3.07 18.51 33.09
CA ILE A 253 -2.58 18.01 31.80
C ILE A 253 -3.14 18.88 30.68
N LEU A 254 -2.29 19.62 29.96
CA LEU A 254 -2.69 20.61 28.95
C LEU A 254 -3.79 21.57 29.42
N ALA A 255 -3.88 21.82 30.74
CA ALA A 255 -5.03 22.47 31.39
C ALA A 255 -5.35 23.83 30.76
N GLU A 256 -4.37 24.71 30.62
CA GLU A 256 -4.56 26.04 30.04
C GLU A 256 -5.05 25.98 28.60
N PHE A 257 -4.44 25.10 27.80
CA PHE A 257 -4.83 24.88 26.39
C PHE A 257 -6.26 24.32 26.27
N LEU A 258 -6.59 23.30 27.08
CA LEU A 258 -7.89 22.65 27.09
C LEU A 258 -9.00 23.60 27.57
N LEU A 259 -8.75 24.38 28.61
CA LEU A 259 -9.70 25.41 29.10
C LEU A 259 -10.01 26.43 28.01
N LYS A 260 -8.94 26.97 27.38
CA LYS A 260 -9.09 28.00 26.34
C LYS A 260 -9.80 27.50 25.09
N ASN A 261 -9.57 26.24 24.71
CA ASN A 261 -10.03 25.67 23.43
C ASN A 261 -11.06 24.54 23.60
N LYS A 262 -11.68 24.37 24.77
CA LYS A 262 -12.49 23.20 25.15
C LYS A 262 -13.46 22.74 24.09
N THR A 263 -14.28 23.64 23.55
CA THR A 263 -15.30 23.33 22.56
C THR A 263 -14.70 22.84 21.24
N GLU A 264 -13.60 23.44 20.82
CA GLU A 264 -12.92 23.09 19.57
C GLU A 264 -12.18 21.76 19.69
N VAL A 265 -11.46 21.56 20.80
CA VAL A 265 -10.79 20.30 21.13
C VAL A 265 -11.77 19.12 21.12
N ILE A 266 -12.94 19.26 21.76
CA ILE A 266 -13.96 18.20 21.75
C ILE A 266 -14.39 17.87 20.33
N LYS A 267 -14.70 18.87 19.51
CA LYS A 267 -15.11 18.66 18.10
C LYS A 267 -14.02 18.01 17.28
N VAL A 268 -12.80 18.50 17.40
CA VAL A 268 -11.63 17.96 16.67
C VAL A 268 -11.34 16.53 17.07
N SER A 269 -11.34 16.22 18.37
CA SER A 269 -11.11 14.86 18.87
C SER A 269 -12.15 13.87 18.38
N ILE A 270 -13.43 14.22 18.42
CA ILE A 270 -14.51 13.36 17.89
C ILE A 270 -14.25 13.09 16.39
N TYR A 271 -13.88 14.13 15.63
CA TYR A 271 -13.60 13.97 14.21
C TYR A 271 -12.36 13.10 13.93
N GLU A 272 -11.28 13.24 14.70
CA GLU A 272 -10.06 12.44 14.55
C GLU A 272 -10.35 10.95 14.82
N TYR A 273 -11.12 10.65 15.86
CA TYR A 273 -11.50 9.27 16.20
C TYR A 273 -12.44 8.64 15.18
N ASP A 274 -13.48 9.37 14.74
CA ASP A 274 -14.36 8.91 13.68
C ASP A 274 -13.58 8.60 12.39
N LYS A 275 -12.64 9.47 12.04
CA LYS A 275 -11.79 9.28 10.87
C LYS A 275 -10.90 8.03 11.03
N GLU A 276 -10.28 7.84 12.18
CA GLU A 276 -9.45 6.66 12.45
C GLU A 276 -10.26 5.37 12.37
N PHE A 277 -11.48 5.37 12.91
CA PHE A 277 -12.38 4.24 12.87
C PHE A 277 -12.81 3.91 11.42
N GLU A 278 -13.23 4.90 10.64
CA GLU A 278 -13.63 4.73 9.24
C GLU A 278 -12.47 4.27 8.36
N GLU A 279 -11.27 4.79 8.58
CA GLU A 279 -10.06 4.34 7.87
C GLU A 279 -9.68 2.89 8.20
N LYS A 280 -9.82 2.46 9.45
CA LYS A 280 -9.62 1.05 9.85
C LYS A 280 -10.63 0.14 9.18
N LYS A 281 -11.90 0.52 9.16
CA LYS A 281 -12.98 -0.21 8.50
C LYS A 281 -12.76 -0.34 6.99
N LEU A 282 -12.36 0.76 6.36
CA LEU A 282 -12.08 0.78 4.93
C LEU A 282 -10.90 -0.14 4.58
N ARG A 283 -9.80 -0.08 5.34
CA ARG A 283 -8.63 -0.95 5.12
C ARG A 283 -8.96 -2.42 5.32
N LYS A 284 -9.77 -2.76 6.33
CA LYS A 284 -10.22 -4.13 6.53
C LYS A 284 -11.03 -4.62 5.33
N ALA A 285 -11.94 -3.80 4.83
CA ALA A 285 -12.74 -4.13 3.64
C ALA A 285 -11.89 -4.25 2.37
N GLU A 286 -10.90 -3.38 2.17
CA GLU A 286 -9.96 -3.46 1.05
C GLU A 286 -9.08 -4.71 1.11
N TYR A 287 -8.59 -5.07 2.31
CA TYR A 287 -7.82 -6.30 2.53
C TYR A 287 -8.65 -7.55 2.22
N GLU A 288 -9.90 -7.60 2.72
CA GLU A 288 -10.81 -8.73 2.45
C GLU A 288 -11.15 -8.85 0.97
N ALA A 289 -11.40 -7.73 0.30
CA ALA A 289 -11.64 -7.70 -1.14
C ALA A 289 -10.43 -8.18 -1.94
N GLY A 290 -9.23 -7.68 -1.62
CA GLY A 290 -7.98 -8.10 -2.28
C GLY A 290 -7.66 -9.58 -2.05
N ARG A 291 -7.97 -10.11 -0.84
CA ARG A 291 -7.82 -11.53 -0.53
C ARG A 291 -8.77 -12.38 -1.36
N GLN A 292 -10.03 -11.96 -1.50
CA GLN A 292 -11.02 -12.68 -2.32
C GLN A 292 -10.64 -12.66 -3.79
N ASP A 293 -10.21 -11.51 -4.31
CA ASP A 293 -9.73 -11.39 -5.69
C ASP A 293 -8.50 -12.28 -5.96
N GLY A 294 -7.57 -12.34 -5.01
CA GLY A 294 -6.39 -13.19 -5.09
C GLY A 294 -6.73 -14.70 -5.10
N ILE A 295 -7.68 -15.13 -4.28
CA ILE A 295 -8.18 -16.51 -4.28
C ILE A 295 -8.85 -16.85 -5.61
N GLU A 296 -9.70 -15.97 -6.13
CA GLU A 296 -10.41 -16.21 -7.39
C GLU A 296 -9.44 -16.26 -8.58
N ILE A 297 -8.45 -15.37 -8.63
CA ILE A 297 -7.40 -15.40 -9.67
C ILE A 297 -6.59 -16.69 -9.57
N GLY A 298 -6.13 -17.07 -8.37
CA GLY A 298 -5.37 -18.30 -8.17
C GLY A 298 -6.16 -19.55 -8.54
N ARG A 299 -7.46 -19.57 -8.26
CA ARG A 299 -8.37 -20.66 -8.66
C ARG A 299 -8.49 -20.75 -10.18
N GLN A 300 -8.67 -19.62 -10.86
CA GLN A 300 -8.80 -19.59 -12.33
C GLN A 300 -7.50 -19.98 -13.02
N ASP A 301 -6.37 -19.48 -12.55
CA ASP A 301 -5.04 -19.84 -13.07
C ASP A 301 -4.76 -21.34 -12.86
N GLY A 302 -5.09 -21.88 -11.68
CA GLY A 302 -4.92 -23.30 -11.38
C GLY A 302 -5.77 -24.21 -12.29
N ILE A 303 -7.02 -23.84 -12.56
CA ILE A 303 -7.90 -24.57 -13.49
C ILE A 303 -7.34 -24.52 -14.91
N GLU A 304 -6.87 -23.37 -15.38
CA GLU A 304 -6.34 -23.24 -16.75
C GLU A 304 -5.04 -24.03 -16.94
N ILE A 305 -4.11 -23.97 -15.96
CA ILE A 305 -2.88 -24.77 -15.96
C ILE A 305 -3.21 -26.26 -15.97
N GLY A 306 -4.07 -26.72 -15.06
CA GLY A 306 -4.46 -28.13 -14.97
C GLY A 306 -5.15 -28.63 -16.25
N ARG A 307 -5.94 -27.77 -16.91
CA ARG A 307 -6.56 -28.09 -18.20
C ARG A 307 -5.52 -28.22 -19.33
N GLN A 308 -4.53 -27.34 -19.37
CA GLN A 308 -3.48 -27.39 -20.38
C GLN A 308 -2.59 -28.61 -20.19
N ASP A 309 -2.16 -28.89 -18.98
CA ASP A 309 -1.37 -30.07 -18.63
C ASP A 309 -2.11 -31.38 -18.97
N GLY A 310 -3.40 -31.45 -18.61
CA GLY A 310 -4.25 -32.59 -18.89
C GLY A 310 -4.41 -32.85 -20.40
N ILE A 311 -4.54 -31.80 -21.21
CA ILE A 311 -4.60 -31.92 -22.67
C ILE A 311 -3.25 -32.41 -23.23
N GLU A 312 -2.14 -31.88 -22.76
CA GLU A 312 -0.81 -32.26 -23.23
C GLU A 312 -0.47 -33.71 -22.89
N ILE A 313 -0.73 -34.15 -21.65
CA ILE A 313 -0.57 -35.54 -21.21
C ILE A 313 -1.47 -36.46 -22.03
N GLY A 314 -2.76 -36.16 -22.13
CA GLY A 314 -3.69 -36.97 -22.89
C GLY A 314 -3.34 -37.08 -24.38
N ARG A 315 -2.78 -36.03 -24.98
CA ARG A 315 -2.28 -36.05 -26.36
C ARG A 315 -1.05 -36.95 -26.51
N LYS A 316 -0.08 -36.88 -25.58
CA LYS A 316 1.11 -37.75 -25.58
C LYS A 316 0.72 -39.22 -25.45
N ASP A 317 -0.11 -39.53 -24.46
CA ASP A 317 -0.60 -40.89 -24.22
C ASP A 317 -1.43 -41.43 -25.39
N GLY A 318 -2.30 -40.59 -25.94
CA GLY A 318 -3.09 -40.97 -27.13
C GLY A 318 -2.26 -41.28 -28.35
N ILE A 319 -1.18 -40.53 -28.62
CA ILE A 319 -0.23 -40.79 -29.70
C ILE A 319 0.50 -42.11 -29.47
N GLU A 320 0.97 -42.38 -28.26
CA GLU A 320 1.69 -43.61 -27.93
C GLU A 320 0.79 -44.83 -28.04
N ILE A 321 -0.42 -44.77 -27.48
CA ILE A 321 -1.41 -45.83 -27.60
C ILE A 321 -1.76 -46.07 -29.08
N GLY A 322 -1.97 -45.00 -29.85
CA GLY A 322 -2.29 -45.10 -31.27
C GLY A 322 -1.19 -45.76 -32.08
N LYS A 323 0.09 -45.39 -31.84
CA LYS A 323 1.26 -46.04 -32.44
C LYS A 323 1.30 -47.52 -32.10
N ARG A 324 1.10 -47.92 -30.86
CA ARG A 324 1.08 -49.32 -30.41
C ARG A 324 0.00 -50.14 -31.09
N ILE A 325 -1.23 -49.62 -31.17
CA ILE A 325 -2.35 -50.27 -31.83
C ILE A 325 -2.07 -50.44 -33.34
N LEU A 326 -1.52 -49.41 -33.99
CA LEU A 326 -1.19 -49.43 -35.42
C LEU A 326 -0.12 -50.47 -35.70
N LEU A 327 0.95 -50.52 -34.92
CA LEU A 327 2.01 -51.52 -35.03
C LEU A 327 1.46 -52.94 -34.83
N GLU A 328 0.60 -53.14 -33.85
CA GLU A 328 -0.05 -54.44 -33.65
C GLU A 328 -0.91 -54.90 -34.81
N LYS A 329 -1.66 -53.99 -35.44
CA LYS A 329 -2.43 -54.27 -36.65
C LYS A 329 -1.52 -54.62 -37.87
N ILE A 330 -0.40 -53.89 -38.03
CA ILE A 330 0.57 -54.14 -39.08
C ILE A 330 1.23 -55.51 -38.87
N ARG A 331 1.65 -55.84 -37.66
CA ARG A 331 2.24 -57.16 -37.31
C ARG A 331 1.27 -58.29 -37.58
N LYS A 332 0.00 -58.18 -37.14
CA LYS A 332 -1.05 -59.18 -37.47
C LYS A 332 -1.27 -59.37 -38.97
N LYS A 333 -1.27 -58.27 -39.76
CA LYS A 333 -1.44 -58.31 -41.18
C LYS A 333 -0.24 -59.00 -41.92
N LYS A 334 0.99 -58.76 -41.45
CA LYS A 334 2.21 -59.38 -42.01
C LYS A 334 2.28 -60.85 -41.68
N LEU A 335 1.91 -61.28 -40.46
CA LEU A 335 1.81 -62.67 -40.06
C LEU A 335 0.78 -63.43 -40.88
N LYS A 336 -0.40 -62.85 -41.10
CA LYS A 336 -1.43 -63.50 -42.04
C LYS A 336 -0.94 -63.66 -43.46
N LYS A 337 0.04 -62.90 -43.89
CA LYS A 337 0.69 -63.03 -45.22
C LYS A 337 1.83 -64.06 -45.23
N GLY A 338 2.05 -64.79 -44.11
CA GLY A 338 3.03 -65.87 -44.06
C GLY A 338 4.47 -65.38 -43.85
N LYS A 339 4.70 -64.09 -43.40
CA LYS A 339 6.07 -63.62 -43.17
C LYS A 339 6.60 -64.17 -41.85
N SER A 340 7.91 -64.49 -41.81
CA SER A 340 8.55 -64.93 -40.58
C SER A 340 8.73 -63.79 -39.59
N THR A 341 9.00 -64.13 -38.34
CA THR A 341 9.23 -63.14 -37.24
C THR A 341 10.46 -62.29 -37.57
N GLU A 342 11.48 -62.85 -38.16
CA GLU A 342 12.73 -62.15 -38.55
C GLU A 342 12.39 -61.12 -39.67
N GLN A 343 11.66 -61.56 -40.72
CA GLN A 343 11.23 -60.67 -41.82
C GLN A 343 10.37 -59.52 -41.34
N ILE A 344 9.52 -59.75 -40.33
CA ILE A 344 8.65 -58.70 -39.75
C ILE A 344 9.46 -57.69 -38.90
N ALA A 345 10.44 -58.20 -38.16
CA ALA A 345 11.34 -57.38 -37.36
C ALA A 345 12.20 -56.46 -38.23
N ASP A 346 12.77 -56.99 -39.29
CA ASP A 346 13.59 -56.24 -40.25
C ASP A 346 12.77 -55.18 -40.99
N GLU A 347 11.58 -55.54 -41.51
CA GLU A 347 10.70 -54.57 -42.21
C GLU A 347 10.09 -53.47 -41.32
N LEU A 348 10.02 -53.63 -40.04
CA LEU A 348 9.49 -52.68 -39.09
C LEU A 348 10.59 -51.95 -38.31
N GLU A 349 11.86 -52.30 -38.56
CA GLU A 349 13.05 -51.80 -37.83
C GLU A 349 12.87 -51.96 -36.33
N GLU A 350 12.31 -53.12 -35.90
CA GLU A 350 12.05 -53.38 -34.48
C GLU A 350 12.82 -54.60 -33.97
N ASP A 351 13.03 -54.62 -32.64
CA ASP A 351 13.70 -55.72 -31.95
C ASP A 351 12.90 -57.04 -32.14
N ILE A 352 13.60 -58.10 -32.59
CA ILE A 352 13.04 -59.42 -32.84
C ILE A 352 12.32 -60.02 -31.64
N ASN A 353 12.83 -59.75 -30.40
CA ASN A 353 12.24 -60.21 -29.15
C ASN A 353 10.86 -59.58 -28.89
N ILE A 354 10.65 -58.35 -29.34
CA ILE A 354 9.35 -57.65 -29.24
C ILE A 354 8.34 -58.30 -30.20
N ILE A 355 8.78 -58.61 -31.44
CA ILE A 355 7.94 -59.28 -32.40
C ILE A 355 7.58 -60.69 -31.94
N GLN A 356 8.53 -61.48 -31.40
CA GLN A 356 8.25 -62.82 -30.88
C GLN A 356 7.21 -62.82 -29.77
N LYS A 357 7.30 -61.93 -28.80
CA LYS A 357 6.31 -61.78 -27.72
C LYS A 357 4.90 -61.50 -28.24
N VAL A 358 4.78 -60.69 -29.31
CA VAL A 358 3.49 -60.39 -29.93
C VAL A 358 2.94 -61.60 -30.70
N VAL A 359 3.80 -62.34 -31.37
CA VAL A 359 3.43 -63.59 -32.10
C VAL A 359 2.94 -64.66 -31.15
N GLU A 360 3.66 -64.89 -30.04
CA GLU A 360 3.25 -65.83 -28.98
C GLU A 360 1.88 -65.45 -28.39
N LYS A 361 1.68 -64.18 -28.06
CA LYS A 361 0.40 -63.67 -27.57
C LYS A 361 -0.77 -63.84 -28.58
N LEU A 362 -0.46 -63.76 -29.87
CA LEU A 362 -1.46 -63.95 -30.90
C LEU A 362 -1.77 -65.43 -31.14
N LYS A 363 -0.79 -66.32 -30.99
CA LYS A 363 -0.97 -67.79 -31.04
C LYS A 363 -1.78 -68.35 -29.88
N SER A 364 -1.67 -67.69 -28.70
CA SER A 364 -2.45 -68.09 -27.49
C SER A 364 -3.92 -67.59 -27.53
N GLN A 365 -4.31 -66.78 -28.51
CA GLN A 365 -5.68 -66.26 -28.71
C GLN A 365 -6.44 -66.96 -29.86
N ILE A 366 -5.79 -67.89 -30.52
CA ILE A 366 -6.40 -68.78 -31.53
C ILE A 366 -6.54 -70.18 -30.97
#